data_b287beb6064c1d03594a2d8f4bb13de6
#
_entry.id   b287beb6064c1d03594a2d8f4bb13de6
#
_cell.length_a   1.000
_cell.length_b   1.000
_cell.length_c   1.000
_cell.angle_alpha   90.00
_cell.angle_beta   90.00
_cell.angle_gamma   90.00
#
_symmetry.space_group_name_H-M   'P 1'
#
loop_
_entity.id
_entity.type
_entity.pdbx_description
1 polymer ?
#
loop_
_entity_poly.entity_id
_entity_poly.type
_entity_poly.pdbx_seq_one_letter_code
_entity_poly.pdbx_strand_id
1 'polypeptide(L)'
;MVNFEGVKGLENCKWEQRNANGPVHDMPRYDVSIPYLRMLPGPLDYTPGAMLNATRDHFFGNNNHPMNQGTRVHQMAMYTIFETPLQMLSDAPHKYRRNQECTDFIAKVPTVFDETVVLDGKVGEYIIMAKKAEGVWYVAGNADDF
;
A
#
# COMPACT_ATOMS: atom_id res chain seq x y z
N MET A 1 22.19 0.52 0.09
CA MET A 1 20.83 1.09 0.29
C MET A 1 20.33 0.53 1.60
N VAL A 2 19.93 1.34 2.55
CA VAL A 2 19.43 0.88 3.85
C VAL A 2 17.92 0.99 3.80
N ASN A 3 17.21 -0.15 3.80
CA ASN A 3 15.79 -0.15 4.09
C ASN A 3 15.63 0.06 5.60
N PHE A 4 14.92 1.10 5.98
CA PHE A 4 14.62 1.34 7.37
C PHE A 4 13.49 0.41 7.80
N GLU A 5 13.82 -0.57 8.61
CA GLU A 5 12.84 -1.41 9.29
C GLU A 5 12.07 -0.58 10.34
N GLY A 6 10.88 -1.01 10.68
CA GLY A 6 10.06 -0.40 11.73
C GLY A 6 8.74 0.22 11.27
N VAL A 7 8.49 0.27 9.97
CA VAL A 7 7.12 0.45 9.47
C VAL A 7 6.50 -0.94 9.38
N LYS A 8 5.39 -1.11 10.06
CA LYS A 8 4.63 -2.36 9.98
C LYS A 8 4.15 -2.58 8.56
N GLY A 9 4.61 -3.65 7.94
CA GLY A 9 4.05 -4.10 6.70
C GLY A 9 2.56 -4.39 6.85
N LEU A 10 1.81 -4.31 5.78
CA LEU A 10 0.37 -4.65 5.76
C LEU A 10 0.08 -6.02 6.33
N GLU A 11 1.01 -6.93 6.25
CA GLU A 11 0.90 -8.26 6.82
C GLU A 11 0.73 -8.22 8.34
N ASN A 12 1.47 -7.40 9.04
CA ASN A 12 1.31 -7.21 10.48
C ASN A 12 0.02 -6.48 10.84
N CYS A 13 -0.42 -5.53 10.05
CA CYS A 13 -1.68 -4.83 10.26
C CYS A 13 -2.90 -5.77 10.18
N LYS A 14 -2.83 -6.83 9.39
CA LYS A 14 -3.85 -7.90 9.37
C LYS A 14 -4.01 -8.61 10.72
N TRP A 15 -3.00 -8.55 11.58
CA TRP A 15 -2.97 -9.23 12.87
C TRP A 15 -3.28 -8.32 14.05
N GLU A 16 -2.88 -7.07 14.02
CA GLU A 16 -3.04 -6.14 15.14
C GLU A 16 -4.50 -5.77 15.43
N GLN A 17 -5.37 -5.91 14.46
CA GLN A 17 -6.80 -5.72 14.63
C GLN A 17 -7.51 -6.92 15.31
N ARG A 18 -6.75 -7.92 15.77
CA ARG A 18 -7.26 -9.07 16.51
C ARG A 18 -7.59 -8.81 17.96
N ASN A 19 -7.08 -7.75 18.53
CA ASN A 19 -7.43 -7.43 19.90
C ASN A 19 -8.90 -7.03 19.93
N ALA A 20 -9.75 -7.98 20.27
CA ALA A 20 -11.21 -7.89 20.31
C ALA A 20 -11.77 -6.69 21.11
N ASN A 21 -10.92 -5.93 21.81
CA ASN A 21 -11.27 -4.81 22.66
C ASN A 21 -10.53 -3.51 22.32
N GLY A 22 -9.74 -3.47 21.24
CA GLY A 22 -9.03 -2.27 20.79
C GLY A 22 -9.77 -1.52 19.67
N PRO A 23 -9.48 -0.23 19.47
CA PRO A 23 -10.03 0.49 18.33
C PRO A 23 -9.54 -0.13 17.02
N VAL A 24 -10.43 -0.25 16.06
CA VAL A 24 -10.06 -0.65 14.69
C VAL A 24 -9.15 0.43 14.13
N HIS A 25 -7.93 0.06 13.73
CA HIS A 25 -7.01 0.99 13.09
C HIS A 25 -7.58 1.45 11.76
N ASP A 26 -7.41 2.73 11.46
CA ASP A 26 -7.76 3.31 10.18
C ASP A 26 -6.58 3.13 9.22
N MET A 27 -6.60 2.01 8.50
CA MET A 27 -5.49 1.66 7.61
C MET A 27 -5.36 2.59 6.40
N PRO A 28 -6.43 2.98 5.72
CA PRO A 28 -6.31 3.94 4.63
C PRO A 28 -5.67 5.26 5.05
N ARG A 29 -6.08 5.81 6.18
CA ARG A 29 -5.47 7.02 6.74
C ARG A 29 -4.00 6.81 7.12
N TYR A 30 -3.67 5.64 7.65
CA TYR A 30 -2.28 5.28 7.93
C TYR A 30 -1.46 5.24 6.63
N ASP A 31 -1.96 4.57 5.59
CA ASP A 31 -1.29 4.40 4.31
C ASP A 31 -1.03 5.74 3.60
N VAL A 32 -1.99 6.67 3.63
CA VAL A 32 -1.78 8.01 3.05
C VAL A 32 -0.86 8.90 3.89
N SER A 33 -0.65 8.58 5.17
CA SER A 33 0.26 9.32 6.05
C SER A 33 1.72 8.87 5.93
N ILE A 34 1.98 7.62 5.55
CA ILE A 34 3.32 7.04 5.43
C ILE A 34 4.25 7.89 4.52
N PRO A 35 3.85 8.31 3.32
CA PRO A 35 4.72 9.10 2.45
C PRO A 35 5.23 10.39 3.08
N TYR A 36 4.41 11.04 3.88
CA TYR A 36 4.78 12.32 4.51
C TYR A 36 5.71 12.17 5.70
N LEU A 37 5.63 11.06 6.41
CA LEU A 37 6.33 10.87 7.67
C LEU A 37 7.51 9.90 7.53
N ARG A 38 7.23 8.73 6.99
CA ARG A 38 8.19 7.63 7.01
C ARG A 38 9.14 7.62 5.83
N MET A 39 8.71 8.15 4.68
CA MET A 39 9.57 8.24 3.48
C MET A 39 10.55 9.42 3.51
N LEU A 40 10.44 10.34 4.47
CA LEU A 40 11.41 11.43 4.62
C LEU A 40 12.86 10.96 4.80
N PRO A 41 13.16 9.91 5.60
CA PRO A 41 14.52 9.40 5.75
C PRO A 41 14.97 8.47 4.61
N GLY A 42 14.10 8.15 3.64
CA GLY A 42 14.42 7.29 2.51
C GLY A 42 13.45 6.12 2.32
N PRO A 43 13.85 5.12 1.53
CA PRO A 43 13.02 3.96 1.23
C PRO A 43 12.53 3.22 2.47
N LEU A 44 11.37 2.62 2.34
CA LEU A 44 10.75 1.84 3.41
C LEU A 44 10.54 0.38 2.99
N ASP A 45 10.33 -0.49 3.96
CA ASP A 45 9.86 -1.85 3.75
C ASP A 45 8.35 -1.90 3.97
N TYR A 46 7.61 -2.31 2.95
CA TYR A 46 6.16 -2.38 2.98
C TYR A 46 5.66 -3.49 2.04
N THR A 47 4.54 -4.11 2.39
CA THR A 47 3.99 -5.26 1.65
C THR A 47 2.55 -4.98 1.23
N PRO A 48 2.32 -4.19 0.17
CA PRO A 48 0.99 -3.91 -0.35
C PRO A 48 0.44 -5.02 -1.23
N GLY A 49 -0.73 -4.81 -1.81
CA GLY A 49 -1.28 -5.64 -2.88
C GLY A 49 -2.26 -6.71 -2.43
N ALA A 50 -2.92 -6.56 -1.28
CA ALA A 50 -3.97 -7.48 -0.90
C ALA A 50 -5.15 -7.43 -1.89
N MET A 51 -5.53 -8.60 -2.40
CA MET A 51 -6.62 -8.77 -3.36
C MET A 51 -7.98 -8.93 -2.69
N LEU A 52 -8.01 -9.32 -1.41
CA LEU A 52 -9.21 -9.35 -0.59
C LEU A 52 -9.26 -8.10 0.30
N ASN A 53 -10.32 -7.31 0.14
CA ASN A 53 -10.46 -6.02 0.80
C ASN A 53 -11.84 -5.92 1.46
N ALA A 54 -11.92 -5.12 2.51
CA ALA A 54 -13.14 -4.85 3.25
C ALA A 54 -13.20 -3.37 3.65
N THR A 55 -14.41 -2.86 3.81
CA THR A 55 -14.61 -1.58 4.49
C THR A 55 -14.20 -1.69 5.95
N ARG A 56 -13.94 -0.55 6.60
CA ARG A 56 -13.55 -0.50 8.01
C ARG A 56 -14.52 -1.29 8.91
N ASP A 57 -15.81 -1.15 8.67
CA ASP A 57 -16.87 -1.78 9.48
C ASP A 57 -16.98 -3.30 9.26
N HIS A 58 -16.52 -3.79 8.12
CA HIS A 58 -16.54 -5.22 7.77
C HIS A 58 -15.16 -5.88 7.88
N PHE A 59 -14.15 -5.11 8.26
CA PHE A 59 -12.82 -5.66 8.44
C PHE A 59 -12.74 -6.51 9.72
N PHE A 60 -12.16 -7.69 9.59
CA PHE A 60 -11.77 -8.52 10.74
C PHE A 60 -10.49 -9.30 10.43
N GLY A 61 -9.63 -9.42 11.44
CA GLY A 61 -8.40 -10.20 11.32
C GLY A 61 -8.71 -11.70 11.22
N ASN A 62 -8.37 -12.31 10.09
CA ASN A 62 -8.60 -13.73 9.84
C ASN A 62 -7.38 -14.38 9.18
N ASN A 63 -6.81 -15.41 9.81
CA ASN A 63 -5.63 -16.10 9.31
C ASN A 63 -5.88 -16.86 8.01
N ASN A 64 -7.08 -17.42 7.87
CA ASN A 64 -7.41 -18.24 6.71
C ASN A 64 -7.82 -17.41 5.49
N HIS A 65 -8.31 -16.19 5.74
CA HIS A 65 -8.73 -15.25 4.71
C HIS A 65 -8.24 -13.85 5.04
N PRO A 66 -6.93 -13.63 5.03
CA PRO A 66 -6.37 -12.31 5.31
C PRO A 66 -6.90 -11.28 4.32
N MET A 67 -7.27 -10.11 4.84
CA MET A 67 -7.82 -9.01 4.07
C MET A 67 -7.22 -7.68 4.54
N ASN A 68 -7.32 -6.64 3.70
CA ASN A 68 -6.98 -5.27 4.06
C ASN A 68 -8.23 -4.39 4.05
N GLN A 69 -8.16 -3.27 4.76
CA GLN A 69 -9.15 -2.21 4.62
C GLN A 69 -8.97 -1.47 3.29
N GLY A 70 -10.06 -0.99 2.72
CA GLY A 70 -10.06 -0.20 1.52
C GLY A 70 -10.36 -0.98 0.26
N THR A 71 -9.68 -0.63 -0.83
CA THR A 71 -9.90 -1.20 -2.15
C THR A 71 -8.63 -1.81 -2.73
N ARG A 72 -8.77 -2.67 -3.76
CA ARG A 72 -7.60 -3.16 -4.52
C ARG A 72 -6.84 -2.02 -5.20
N VAL A 73 -7.57 -1.02 -5.69
CA VAL A 73 -6.96 0.14 -6.35
C VAL A 73 -6.09 0.90 -5.36
N HIS A 74 -6.54 1.09 -4.11
CA HIS A 74 -5.73 1.66 -3.04
C HIS A 74 -4.44 0.86 -2.83
N GLN A 75 -4.54 -0.47 -2.77
CA GLN A 75 -3.39 -1.37 -2.63
C GLN A 75 -2.43 -1.28 -3.84
N MET A 76 -2.97 -1.19 -5.05
CA MET A 76 -2.18 -1.07 -6.27
C MET A 76 -1.46 0.27 -6.37
N ALA A 77 -2.10 1.37 -5.94
CA ALA A 77 -1.51 2.71 -5.97
C ALA A 77 -0.25 2.80 -5.09
N MET A 78 -0.18 2.05 -3.99
CA MET A 78 0.97 2.04 -3.10
C MET A 78 2.26 1.55 -3.78
N TYR A 79 2.19 0.71 -4.81
CA TYR A 79 3.36 0.31 -5.59
C TYR A 79 4.02 1.47 -6.34
N THR A 80 3.25 2.50 -6.66
CA THR A 80 3.78 3.73 -7.26
C THR A 80 4.12 4.77 -6.19
N ILE A 81 3.26 4.94 -5.18
CA ILE A 81 3.44 6.00 -4.18
C ILE A 81 4.63 5.71 -3.27
N PHE A 82 4.75 4.47 -2.77
CA PHE A 82 5.80 4.14 -1.80
C PHE A 82 7.16 3.96 -2.46
N GLU A 83 8.19 4.47 -1.79
CA GLU A 83 9.59 4.26 -2.17
C GLU A 83 10.06 2.94 -1.57
N THR A 84 9.90 1.87 -2.31
CA THR A 84 10.23 0.51 -1.85
C THR A 84 10.97 -0.25 -2.96
N PRO A 85 12.30 -0.18 -3.01
CA PRO A 85 13.08 -0.87 -4.04
C PRO A 85 12.95 -2.40 -4.03
N LEU A 86 12.62 -2.97 -2.86
CA LEU A 86 12.26 -4.38 -2.73
C LEU A 86 10.76 -4.48 -2.48
N GLN A 87 10.00 -4.58 -3.55
CA GLN A 87 8.55 -4.73 -3.50
C GLN A 87 8.17 -6.20 -3.24
N MET A 88 7.30 -6.40 -2.26
CA MET A 88 6.75 -7.72 -1.94
C MET A 88 5.24 -7.74 -2.16
N LEU A 89 4.70 -8.94 -2.35
CA LEU A 89 3.28 -9.18 -2.53
C LEU A 89 2.67 -9.72 -1.23
N SER A 90 1.58 -9.12 -0.77
CA SER A 90 0.98 -9.44 0.54
C SER A 90 0.07 -10.66 0.54
N ASP A 91 -0.32 -11.16 -0.62
CA ASP A 91 -1.31 -12.24 -0.75
C ASP A 91 -0.71 -13.54 -1.33
N ALA A 92 -1.48 -14.62 -1.22
CA ALA A 92 -1.11 -15.92 -1.77
C ALA A 92 -1.23 -15.97 -3.30
N PRO A 93 -0.38 -16.75 -4.01
CA PRO A 93 -0.35 -16.80 -5.48
C PRO A 93 -1.70 -17.08 -6.14
N HIS A 94 -2.55 -17.88 -5.52
CA HIS A 94 -3.86 -18.20 -6.08
C HIS A 94 -4.82 -17.00 -6.12
N LYS A 95 -4.66 -16.04 -5.21
CA LYS A 95 -5.46 -14.81 -5.20
C LYS A 95 -5.05 -13.87 -6.33
N TYR A 96 -3.75 -13.76 -6.58
CA TYR A 96 -3.23 -13.01 -7.73
C TYR A 96 -3.68 -13.61 -9.06
N ARG A 97 -3.65 -14.94 -9.21
CA ARG A 97 -4.16 -15.62 -10.41
C ARG A 97 -5.64 -15.37 -10.68
N ARG A 98 -6.45 -15.21 -9.62
CA ARG A 98 -7.89 -14.88 -9.74
C ARG A 98 -8.13 -13.40 -10.07
N ASN A 99 -7.13 -12.55 -9.91
CA ASN A 99 -7.18 -11.11 -10.16
C ASN A 99 -6.07 -10.72 -11.12
N GLN A 100 -6.03 -11.39 -12.26
CA GLN A 100 -4.93 -11.30 -13.23
C GLN A 100 -4.69 -9.87 -13.71
N GLU A 101 -5.74 -9.11 -13.98
CA GLU A 101 -5.64 -7.71 -14.41
C GLU A 101 -4.87 -6.84 -13.39
N CYS A 102 -5.21 -6.96 -12.10
CA CYS A 102 -4.49 -6.27 -11.04
C CYS A 102 -3.03 -6.72 -10.95
N THR A 103 -2.81 -8.02 -11.09
CA THR A 103 -1.47 -8.62 -11.03
C THR A 103 -0.59 -8.16 -12.19
N ASP A 104 -1.14 -8.11 -13.39
CA ASP A 104 -0.44 -7.63 -14.59
C ASP A 104 -0.10 -6.15 -14.50
N PHE A 105 -0.95 -5.36 -13.83
CA PHE A 105 -0.63 -3.97 -13.53
C PHE A 105 0.55 -3.89 -12.55
N ILE A 106 0.48 -4.56 -11.41
CA ILE A 106 1.53 -4.55 -10.40
C ILE A 106 2.88 -4.99 -11.00
N ALA A 107 2.87 -6.02 -11.84
CA ALA A 107 4.07 -6.54 -12.49
C ALA A 107 4.75 -5.55 -13.45
N LYS A 108 4.03 -4.52 -13.90
CA LYS A 108 4.55 -3.47 -14.79
C LYS A 108 5.07 -2.24 -14.05
N VAL A 109 4.73 -2.09 -12.77
CA VAL A 109 5.19 -0.94 -11.97
C VAL A 109 6.65 -1.15 -11.59
N PRO A 110 7.55 -0.23 -11.94
CA PRO A 110 8.96 -0.31 -11.57
C PRO A 110 9.14 -0.24 -10.05
N THR A 111 10.22 -0.83 -9.55
CA THR A 111 10.61 -0.74 -8.14
C THR A 111 11.58 0.41 -7.86
N VAL A 112 12.18 0.95 -8.91
CA VAL A 112 13.09 2.11 -8.85
C VAL A 112 12.64 3.12 -9.90
N PHE A 113 12.57 4.38 -9.51
CA PHE A 113 12.15 5.48 -10.36
C PHE A 113 13.28 6.51 -10.52
N ASP A 114 13.33 7.13 -11.70
CA ASP A 114 14.33 8.14 -12.05
C ASP A 114 13.94 9.53 -11.52
N GLU A 115 12.63 9.79 -11.46
CA GLU A 115 12.05 11.08 -11.08
C GLU A 115 10.78 10.89 -10.28
N THR A 116 10.59 11.74 -9.26
CA THR A 116 9.38 11.74 -8.42
C THR A 116 8.85 13.16 -8.28
N VAL A 117 7.56 13.34 -8.55
CA VAL A 117 6.83 14.60 -8.41
C VAL A 117 5.60 14.39 -7.52
N VAL A 118 5.49 15.16 -6.45
CA VAL A 118 4.25 15.25 -5.67
C VAL A 118 3.35 16.25 -6.38
N LEU A 119 2.20 15.79 -6.86
CA LEU A 119 1.25 16.62 -7.59
C LEU A 119 0.33 17.37 -6.64
N ASP A 120 -0.15 16.70 -5.61
CA ASP A 120 -1.01 17.28 -4.57
C ASP A 120 -1.03 16.36 -3.36
N GLY A 121 -1.44 16.88 -2.19
CA GLY A 121 -1.60 16.05 -1.01
C GLY A 121 -1.87 16.82 0.27
N LYS A 122 -2.50 16.10 1.20
CA LYS A 122 -2.79 16.58 2.56
C LYS A 122 -2.59 15.46 3.55
N VAL A 123 -1.73 15.68 4.54
CA VAL A 123 -1.35 14.65 5.53
C VAL A 123 -2.57 14.05 6.19
N GLY A 124 -2.66 12.70 6.14
CA GLY A 124 -3.75 11.94 6.73
C GLY A 124 -5.07 12.00 5.97
N GLU A 125 -5.12 12.63 4.81
CA GLU A 125 -6.32 12.70 3.97
C GLU A 125 -6.08 12.11 2.58
N TYR A 126 -5.09 12.61 1.85
CA TYR A 126 -4.77 12.07 0.53
C TYR A 126 -3.35 12.42 0.07
N ILE A 127 -2.90 11.71 -0.96
CA ILE A 127 -1.66 11.99 -1.68
C ILE A 127 -1.82 11.62 -3.15
N ILE A 128 -1.28 12.46 -4.05
CA ILE A 128 -1.21 12.21 -5.48
C ILE A 128 0.22 12.42 -5.94
N MET A 129 0.81 11.39 -6.53
CA MET A 129 2.20 11.40 -7.00
C MET A 129 2.30 10.95 -8.45
N ALA A 130 3.29 11.49 -9.15
CA ALA A 130 3.75 11.01 -10.44
C ALA A 130 5.21 10.60 -10.31
N LYS A 131 5.54 9.40 -10.76
CA LYS A 131 6.91 8.89 -10.79
C LYS A 131 7.27 8.43 -12.19
N LYS A 132 8.50 8.65 -12.61
CA LYS A 132 8.97 8.32 -13.95
C LYS A 132 10.04 7.23 -13.89
N ALA A 133 9.94 6.27 -14.78
CA ALA A 133 10.96 5.28 -15.03
C ALA A 133 11.05 4.98 -16.52
N GLU A 134 12.27 4.93 -17.07
CA GLU A 134 12.53 4.62 -18.48
C GLU A 134 11.67 5.44 -19.46
N GLY A 135 11.43 6.71 -19.15
CA GLY A 135 10.64 7.62 -19.97
C GLY A 135 9.11 7.51 -19.81
N VAL A 136 8.60 6.56 -19.01
CA VAL A 136 7.17 6.37 -18.76
C VAL A 136 6.78 6.96 -17.41
N TRP A 137 5.67 7.69 -17.37
CA TRP A 137 5.10 8.25 -16.16
C TRP A 137 4.05 7.30 -15.56
N TYR A 138 4.17 7.07 -14.26
CA TYR A 138 3.22 6.34 -13.42
C TYR A 138 2.58 7.33 -12.46
N VAL A 139 1.27 7.49 -12.56
CA VAL A 139 0.50 8.42 -11.72
C VAL A 139 -0.39 7.62 -10.79
N ALA A 140 -0.33 7.91 -9.51
CA ALA A 140 -1.15 7.26 -8.50
C ALA A 140 -1.64 8.23 -7.43
N GLY A 141 -2.84 7.98 -6.93
CA GLY A 141 -3.43 8.70 -5.82
C GLY A 141 -4.09 7.75 -4.82
N ASN A 142 -3.96 8.09 -3.55
CA ASN A 142 -4.65 7.43 -2.45
C ASN A 142 -5.33 8.45 -1.56
N ALA A 143 -6.49 8.07 -1.00
CA ALA A 143 -7.23 8.84 0.00
C ALA A 143 -7.58 7.98 1.21
N ASP A 144 -7.89 8.62 2.33
CA ASP A 144 -8.30 7.96 3.58
C ASP A 144 -9.79 7.59 3.58
N ASP A 145 -10.57 8.17 2.68
CA ASP A 145 -12.02 7.95 2.56
C ASP A 145 -12.37 7.32 1.20
N PHE A 146 -13.29 6.32 1.20
CA PHE A 146 -13.84 5.62 0.03
C PHE A 146 -15.23 5.04 0.27
#